data_1d25a7eb685d5f162bebad2ba2a34709
#
_entry.id   1d25a7eb685d5f162bebad2ba2a34709
#
_cell.length_a   1.000
_cell.length_b   1.000
_cell.length_c   1.000
_cell.angle_alpha   90.00
_cell.angle_beta   90.00
_cell.angle_gamma   90.00
#
_symmetry.space_group_name_H-M   'P 1'
#
loop_
_entity.id
_entity.type
_entity.pdbx_description
1 polymer ?
#
loop_
_entity_poly.entity_id
_entity_poly.type
_entity_poly.pdbx_seq_one_letter_code
_entity_poly.pdbx_strand_id
1 'polypeptide(L)'
;MFSNLLKYFVESKMLAYLFIGGIAASIDLGTFVFLYELVGLTAVISHSVSVPISAIFSFLCNAFFNFRKTDLLLFRSISFLTVVVLGYLLGVAIIIFVGDILQLGGTIGKLVSLPFVFLFQFYLNSKVSFRD
;
A
#
# COMPACT_ATOMS: atom_id res chain seq x y z
N MET A 1 19.94 -26.04 -7.74
CA MET A 1 19.67 -26.03 -6.29
C MET A 1 19.69 -24.63 -5.69
N PHE A 2 20.75 -23.88 -5.88
CA PHE A 2 20.85 -22.50 -5.39
C PHE A 2 19.75 -21.60 -5.99
N SER A 3 19.52 -21.71 -7.29
CA SER A 3 18.49 -20.93 -7.98
C SER A 3 17.09 -21.25 -7.46
N ASN A 4 16.83 -22.52 -7.08
CA ASN A 4 15.54 -22.92 -6.51
C ASN A 4 15.34 -22.33 -5.10
N LEU A 5 16.41 -22.25 -4.31
CA LEU A 5 16.36 -21.63 -2.99
C LEU A 5 16.08 -20.13 -3.09
N LEU A 6 16.73 -19.45 -4.04
CA LEU A 6 16.48 -18.03 -4.28
C LEU A 6 15.04 -17.79 -4.72
N LYS A 7 14.54 -18.61 -5.62
CA LYS A 7 13.15 -18.50 -6.09
C LYS A 7 12.17 -18.70 -4.93
N TYR A 8 12.40 -19.74 -4.11
CA TYR A 8 11.56 -20.00 -2.94
C TYR A 8 11.58 -18.79 -1.98
N PHE A 9 12.76 -18.24 -1.74
CA PHE A 9 12.94 -17.12 -0.82
C PHE A 9 12.17 -15.88 -1.31
N VAL A 10 12.26 -15.58 -2.62
CA VAL A 10 11.56 -14.45 -3.23
C VAL A 10 10.05 -14.67 -3.18
N GLU A 11 9.60 -15.88 -3.51
CA GLU A 11 8.17 -16.20 -3.46
C GLU A 11 7.62 -16.13 -2.05
N SER A 12 8.39 -16.57 -1.05
CA SER A 12 8.00 -16.49 0.37
C SER A 12 7.85 -15.04 0.80
N LYS A 13 8.78 -14.15 0.43
CA LYS A 13 8.68 -12.73 0.73
C LYS A 13 7.51 -12.08 0.03
N MET A 14 7.26 -12.48 -1.21
CA MET A 14 6.10 -11.98 -1.96
C MET A 14 4.80 -12.41 -1.30
N LEU A 15 4.70 -13.68 -0.87
CA LEU A 15 3.50 -14.15 -0.17
C LEU A 15 3.28 -13.43 1.15
N ALA A 16 4.36 -13.19 1.91
CA ALA A 16 4.28 -12.42 3.14
C ALA A 16 3.85 -10.98 2.86
N TYR A 17 4.37 -10.36 1.82
CA TYR A 17 3.96 -9.02 1.41
C TYR A 17 2.48 -9.00 1.03
N LEU A 18 2.02 -10.01 0.30
CA LEU A 18 0.59 -10.13 -0.07
C LEU A 18 -0.28 -10.24 1.17
N PHE A 19 0.12 -11.04 2.15
CA PHE A 19 -0.63 -11.21 3.40
C PHE A 19 -0.67 -9.91 4.20
N ILE A 20 0.50 -9.29 4.40
CA ILE A 20 0.59 -8.01 5.11
C ILE A 20 -0.20 -6.94 4.34
N GLY A 21 -0.05 -6.92 3.01
CA GLY A 21 -0.76 -5.98 2.15
C GLY A 21 -2.28 -6.18 2.20
N GLY A 22 -2.73 -7.43 2.29
CA GLY A 22 -4.16 -7.71 2.45
C GLY A 22 -4.73 -7.13 3.73
N ILE A 23 -3.99 -7.28 4.84
CA ILE A 23 -4.41 -6.70 6.12
C ILE A 23 -4.34 -5.17 6.04
N ALA A 24 -3.26 -4.62 5.51
CA ALA A 24 -3.10 -3.17 5.36
C ALA A 24 -4.20 -2.59 4.46
N ALA A 25 -4.51 -3.25 3.36
CA ALA A 25 -5.58 -2.82 2.46
C ALA A 25 -6.94 -2.86 3.17
N SER A 26 -7.16 -3.84 4.03
CA SER A 26 -8.39 -3.91 4.84
C SER A 26 -8.47 -2.75 5.82
N ILE A 27 -7.37 -2.37 6.46
CA ILE A 27 -7.29 -1.21 7.34
C ILE A 27 -7.56 0.06 6.55
N ASP A 28 -6.92 0.20 5.38
CA ASP A 28 -7.08 1.36 4.50
C ASP A 28 -8.54 1.48 4.04
N LEU A 29 -9.09 0.41 3.49
CA LEU A 29 -10.46 0.41 2.99
C LEU A 29 -11.47 0.64 4.11
N GLY A 30 -11.30 -0.03 5.26
CA GLY A 30 -12.18 0.12 6.41
C GLY A 30 -12.18 1.56 6.93
N THR A 31 -11.01 2.17 7.07
CA THR A 31 -10.89 3.57 7.49
C THR A 31 -11.53 4.49 6.45
N PHE A 32 -11.24 4.25 5.17
CA PHE A 32 -11.82 5.05 4.09
C PHE A 32 -13.35 4.99 4.10
N VAL A 33 -13.91 3.79 4.16
CA VAL A 33 -15.38 3.62 4.14
C VAL A 33 -16.01 4.29 5.36
N PHE A 34 -15.39 4.14 6.53
CA PHE A 34 -15.89 4.79 7.75
C PHE A 34 -15.95 6.31 7.57
N LEU A 35 -14.86 6.91 7.08
CA LEU A 35 -14.80 8.37 6.92
C LEU A 35 -15.69 8.87 5.78
N TYR A 36 -15.71 8.15 4.67
CA TYR A 36 -16.45 8.58 3.49
C TYR A 36 -17.94 8.32 3.62
N GLU A 37 -18.33 7.10 4.01
CA GLU A 37 -19.75 6.70 4.02
C GLU A 37 -20.45 7.10 5.33
N LEU A 38 -19.80 6.97 6.49
CA LEU A 38 -20.45 7.18 7.77
C LEU A 38 -20.22 8.59 8.32
N VAL A 39 -19.00 9.12 8.21
CA VAL A 39 -18.72 10.48 8.68
C VAL A 39 -19.12 11.54 7.64
N GLY A 40 -19.04 11.19 6.35
CA GLY A 40 -19.43 12.10 5.29
C GLY A 40 -18.32 12.99 4.76
N LEU A 41 -17.05 12.62 5.00
CA LEU A 41 -15.93 13.35 4.44
C LEU A 41 -15.81 13.08 2.94
N THR A 42 -15.09 13.96 2.21
CA THR A 42 -14.85 13.72 0.79
C THR A 42 -13.99 12.50 0.57
N ALA A 43 -14.03 11.93 -0.63
CA ALA A 43 -13.24 10.75 -0.97
C ALA A 43 -11.73 11.05 -0.86
N VAL A 44 -11.29 12.22 -1.31
CA VAL A 44 -9.87 12.59 -1.26
C VAL A 44 -9.42 12.75 0.20
N ILE A 45 -10.20 13.39 1.05
CA ILE A 45 -9.86 13.55 2.48
C ILE A 45 -9.84 12.18 3.16
N SER A 46 -10.84 11.33 2.90
CA SER A 46 -10.90 9.99 3.48
C SER A 46 -9.68 9.15 3.09
N HIS A 47 -9.28 9.21 1.83
CA HIS A 47 -8.08 8.55 1.31
C HIS A 47 -6.82 9.12 1.95
N SER A 48 -6.76 10.45 2.14
CA SER A 48 -5.60 11.11 2.74
C SER A 48 -5.39 10.75 4.20
N VAL A 49 -6.44 10.31 4.90
CA VAL A 49 -6.34 9.82 6.28
C VAL A 49 -6.08 8.32 6.31
N SER A 50 -6.75 7.54 5.46
CA SER A 50 -6.67 6.10 5.50
C SER A 50 -5.30 5.58 5.05
N VAL A 51 -4.68 6.22 4.07
CA VAL A 51 -3.38 5.77 3.52
C VAL A 51 -2.25 5.81 4.56
N PRO A 52 -2.04 6.92 5.29
CA PRO A 52 -0.97 6.93 6.30
C PRO A 52 -1.14 5.86 7.38
N ILE A 53 -2.36 5.61 7.82
CA ILE A 53 -2.64 4.62 8.86
C ILE A 53 -2.22 3.24 8.38
N SER A 54 -2.67 2.84 7.18
CA SER A 54 -2.31 1.54 6.62
C SER A 54 -0.84 1.45 6.25
N ALA A 55 -0.24 2.56 5.81
CA ALA A 55 1.16 2.60 5.42
C ALA A 55 2.09 2.37 6.62
N ILE A 56 1.79 2.95 7.77
CA ILE A 56 2.59 2.73 8.98
C ILE A 56 2.55 1.25 9.35
N PHE A 57 1.36 0.64 9.33
CA PHE A 57 1.22 -0.78 9.61
C PHE A 57 2.05 -1.62 8.62
N SER A 58 1.90 -1.33 7.32
CA SER A 58 2.59 -2.08 6.27
C SER A 58 4.10 -1.95 6.39
N PHE A 59 4.60 -0.72 6.65
CA PHE A 59 6.04 -0.50 6.79
C PHE A 59 6.61 -1.31 7.96
N LEU A 60 5.97 -1.22 9.13
CA LEU A 60 6.48 -1.90 10.32
C LEU A 60 6.49 -3.42 10.12
N CYS A 61 5.41 -3.97 9.56
CA CYS A 61 5.35 -5.41 9.34
C CYS A 61 6.37 -5.88 8.30
N ASN A 62 6.54 -5.14 7.21
CA ASN A 62 7.49 -5.54 6.17
C ASN A 62 8.93 -5.36 6.64
N ALA A 63 9.25 -4.27 7.34
CA ALA A 63 10.62 -4.00 7.78
C ALA A 63 11.06 -5.02 8.83
N PHE A 64 10.19 -5.33 9.81
CA PHE A 64 10.60 -6.13 10.95
C PHE A 64 10.31 -7.62 10.78
N PHE A 65 9.26 -8.00 10.05
CA PHE A 65 8.83 -9.40 9.98
C PHE A 65 9.03 -10.04 8.62
N ASN A 66 8.87 -9.28 7.52
CA ASN A 66 8.97 -9.86 6.18
C ASN A 66 10.41 -9.76 5.64
N PHE A 67 10.84 -8.55 5.32
CA PHE A 67 12.16 -8.35 4.72
C PHE A 67 13.28 -8.37 5.76
N ARG A 68 12.95 -8.15 7.03
CA ARG A 68 13.88 -8.15 8.16
C ARG A 68 15.05 -7.19 7.92
N LYS A 69 14.73 -6.03 7.35
CA LYS A 69 15.70 -4.97 7.05
C LYS A 69 15.48 -3.83 8.05
N THR A 70 16.17 -3.95 9.20
CA THR A 70 16.12 -2.91 10.24
C THR A 70 17.35 -2.02 10.25
N ASP A 71 18.39 -2.40 9.49
CA ASP A 71 19.54 -1.53 9.26
C ASP A 71 19.13 -0.39 8.34
N LEU A 72 19.84 0.71 8.42
CA LEU A 72 19.55 1.92 7.62
C LEU A 72 18.07 2.31 7.73
N LEU A 73 17.52 2.22 8.93
CA LEU A 73 16.07 2.38 9.14
C LEU A 73 15.57 3.74 8.66
N LEU A 74 16.36 4.81 8.87
CA LEU A 74 15.99 6.14 8.40
C LEU A 74 15.87 6.17 6.87
N PHE A 75 16.86 5.62 6.16
CA PHE A 75 16.82 5.55 4.70
C PHE A 75 15.61 4.74 4.23
N ARG A 76 15.36 3.59 4.84
CA ARG A 76 14.25 2.73 4.44
C ARG A 76 12.91 3.39 4.71
N SER A 77 12.80 4.14 5.82
CA SER A 77 11.58 4.89 6.13
C SER A 77 11.31 5.99 5.11
N ILE A 78 12.35 6.76 4.75
CA ILE A 78 12.21 7.84 3.78
C ILE A 78 11.86 7.27 2.40
N SER A 79 12.53 6.20 1.98
CA SER A 79 12.24 5.55 0.70
C SER A 79 10.82 5.00 0.67
N PHE A 80 10.40 4.33 1.74
CA PHE A 80 9.04 3.79 1.84
C PHE A 80 8.01 4.92 1.80
N LEU A 81 8.26 6.00 2.53
CA LEU A 81 7.35 7.15 2.54
C LEU A 81 7.21 7.75 1.14
N THR A 82 8.32 7.86 0.41
CA THR A 82 8.28 8.34 -0.98
C THR A 82 7.41 7.45 -1.84
N VAL A 83 7.55 6.12 -1.71
CA VAL A 83 6.72 5.16 -2.44
C VAL A 83 5.25 5.30 -2.05
N VAL A 84 4.97 5.53 -0.76
CA VAL A 84 3.60 5.74 -0.27
C VAL A 84 3.00 7.00 -0.91
N VAL A 85 3.76 8.10 -0.96
CA VAL A 85 3.29 9.34 -1.59
C VAL A 85 2.96 9.11 -3.07
N LEU A 86 3.84 8.42 -3.79
CA LEU A 86 3.59 8.11 -5.20
C LEU A 86 2.35 7.23 -5.37
N GLY A 87 2.19 6.22 -4.52
CA GLY A 87 1.00 5.38 -4.52
C GLY A 87 -0.25 6.14 -4.14
N TYR A 88 -0.15 7.06 -3.19
CA TYR A 88 -1.26 7.94 -2.80
C TYR A 88 -1.74 8.77 -4.00
N LEU A 89 -0.81 9.37 -4.74
CA LEU A 89 -1.15 10.18 -5.90
C LEU A 89 -1.80 9.32 -6.99
N LEU A 90 -1.29 8.13 -7.23
CA LEU A 90 -1.90 7.19 -8.16
C LEU A 90 -3.32 6.84 -7.71
N GLY A 91 -3.50 6.59 -6.41
CA GLY A 91 -4.81 6.30 -5.85
C GLY A 91 -5.79 7.45 -6.02
N VAL A 92 -5.35 8.69 -5.76
CA VAL A 92 -6.19 9.88 -5.97
C VAL A 92 -6.64 9.96 -7.42
N ALA A 93 -5.72 9.75 -8.37
CA ALA A 93 -6.04 9.81 -9.79
C ALA A 93 -7.10 8.77 -10.15
N ILE A 94 -6.97 7.54 -9.65
CA ILE A 94 -7.93 6.47 -9.95
C ILE A 94 -9.27 6.75 -9.27
N ILE A 95 -9.27 7.23 -8.02
CA ILE A 95 -10.51 7.56 -7.31
C ILE A 95 -11.27 8.66 -8.04
N ILE A 96 -10.59 9.70 -8.50
CA ILE A 96 -11.22 10.80 -9.24
C ILE A 96 -11.74 10.28 -10.58
N PHE A 97 -10.93 9.52 -11.31
CA PHE A 97 -11.35 9.02 -12.63
C PHE A 97 -12.56 8.09 -12.51
N VAL A 98 -12.49 7.09 -11.62
CA VAL A 98 -13.57 6.10 -11.49
C VAL A 98 -14.75 6.69 -10.72
N GLY A 99 -14.48 7.40 -9.62
CA GLY A 99 -15.54 7.90 -8.74
C GLY A 99 -16.28 9.08 -9.33
N ASP A 100 -15.57 10.07 -9.85
CA ASP A 100 -16.16 11.32 -10.32
C ASP A 100 -16.42 11.32 -11.81
N ILE A 101 -15.43 10.94 -12.64
CA ILE A 101 -15.57 11.02 -14.10
C ILE A 101 -16.50 9.90 -14.60
N LEU A 102 -16.31 8.67 -14.15
CA LEU A 102 -17.20 7.56 -14.50
C LEU A 102 -18.45 7.50 -13.65
N GLN A 103 -18.54 8.37 -12.62
CA GLN A 103 -19.72 8.49 -11.75
C GLN A 103 -20.08 7.19 -11.00
N LEU A 104 -19.06 6.39 -10.65
CA LEU A 104 -19.26 5.15 -9.90
C LEU A 104 -19.17 5.33 -8.38
N GLY A 105 -18.80 6.53 -7.92
CA GLY A 105 -18.69 6.84 -6.49
C GLY A 105 -17.31 6.58 -5.93
N GLY A 106 -17.02 7.23 -4.78
CA GLY A 106 -15.70 7.18 -4.16
C GLY A 106 -15.30 5.80 -3.68
N THR A 107 -16.23 5.03 -3.13
CA THR A 107 -15.94 3.68 -2.63
C THR A 107 -15.52 2.74 -3.76
N ILE A 108 -16.22 2.79 -4.89
CA ILE A 108 -15.83 1.99 -6.07
C ILE A 108 -14.48 2.44 -6.59
N GLY A 109 -14.24 3.77 -6.65
CA GLY A 109 -12.93 4.30 -7.03
C GLY A 109 -11.82 3.80 -6.14
N LYS A 110 -12.03 3.80 -4.82
CA LYS A 110 -11.07 3.29 -3.85
C LYS A 110 -10.81 1.79 -4.06
N LEU A 111 -11.86 1.00 -4.24
CA LEU A 111 -11.72 -0.44 -4.49
C LEU A 111 -10.90 -0.72 -5.75
N VAL A 112 -11.17 0.02 -6.83
CA VAL A 112 -10.43 -0.16 -8.08
C VAL A 112 -8.96 0.24 -7.88
N SER A 113 -8.68 1.28 -7.09
CA SER A 113 -7.31 1.76 -6.88
C SER A 113 -6.44 0.75 -6.12
N LEU A 114 -7.01 -0.05 -5.23
CA LEU A 114 -6.24 -0.89 -4.32
C LEU A 114 -5.28 -1.86 -5.03
N PRO A 115 -5.72 -2.69 -6.02
CA PRO A 115 -4.78 -3.60 -6.66
C PRO A 115 -3.69 -2.89 -7.46
N PHE A 116 -4.01 -1.80 -8.11
CA PHE A 116 -3.01 -1.06 -8.89
C PHE A 116 -1.96 -0.43 -7.99
N VAL A 117 -2.40 0.22 -6.92
CA VAL A 117 -1.49 0.85 -5.95
C VAL A 117 -0.66 -0.24 -5.25
N PHE A 118 -1.27 -1.36 -4.88
CA PHE A 118 -0.57 -2.46 -4.23
C PHE A 118 0.58 -2.98 -5.09
N LEU A 119 0.31 -3.29 -6.36
CA LEU A 119 1.34 -3.83 -7.26
C LEU A 119 2.45 -2.81 -7.50
N PHE A 120 2.07 -1.55 -7.68
CA PHE A 120 3.02 -0.46 -7.88
C PHE A 120 3.95 -0.31 -6.67
N GLN A 121 3.37 -0.29 -5.46
CA GLN A 121 4.15 -0.15 -4.23
C GLN A 121 5.00 -1.37 -3.94
N PHE A 122 4.49 -2.57 -4.21
CA PHE A 122 5.29 -3.78 -4.04
C PHE A 122 6.54 -3.73 -4.91
N TYR A 123 6.37 -3.40 -6.18
CA TYR A 123 7.49 -3.33 -7.11
C TYR A 123 8.55 -2.35 -6.62
N LEU A 124 8.12 -1.13 -6.27
CA LEU A 124 9.08 -0.11 -5.85
C LEU A 124 9.72 -0.43 -4.50
N ASN A 125 8.95 -0.91 -3.52
CA ASN A 125 9.48 -1.20 -2.20
C ASN A 125 10.47 -2.36 -2.24
N SER A 126 10.21 -3.40 -3.02
CA SER A 126 11.12 -4.51 -3.13
C SER A 126 12.42 -4.13 -3.82
N LYS A 127 12.39 -3.15 -4.73
CA LYS A 127 13.58 -2.69 -5.46
C LYS A 127 14.35 -1.62 -4.73
N VAL A 128 13.70 -0.83 -3.89
CA VAL A 128 14.32 0.37 -3.29
C VAL A 128 14.33 0.29 -1.77
N SER A 129 13.14 0.23 -1.14
CA SER A 129 13.02 0.41 0.31
C SER A 129 13.58 -0.76 1.10
N PHE A 130 13.40 -1.99 0.61
CA PHE A 130 13.77 -3.21 1.32
C PHE A 130 14.78 -4.06 0.55
N ARG A 131 15.51 -3.45 -0.37
CA ARG A 131 16.56 -4.18 -1.09
C ARG A 131 17.74 -4.48 -0.17
N ASP A 132 18.51 -5.47 -0.54
CA ASP A 132 19.73 -5.87 0.17
C ASP A 132 20.90 -4.85 0.02
#